data_83745ed6e4dbce949aa7bacbdcfdfdb9
#
_entry.id   83745ed6e4dbce949aa7bacbdcfdfdb9
#
_cell.length_a   1.000
_cell.length_b   1.000
_cell.length_c   1.000
_cell.angle_alpha   90.00
_cell.angle_beta   90.00
_cell.angle_gamma   90.00
#
_symmetry.space_group_name_H-M   'P 1'
#
loop_
_entity.id
_entity.type
_entity.pdbx_description
1 polymer ?
#
loop_
_entity_poly.entity_id
_entity_poly.type
_entity_poly.pdbx_seq_one_letter_code
_entity_poly.pdbx_strand_id
1 'polypeptide(L)'
;IRCRVNDPFYMNTTSILAIEDGTVVGRIEYHFYGCMQDGYRMTYVDWVYVLPEYRHKGIAQGLFKKMEKDCNKHKMNQYYLIRATNPNADRFYKHFEDVELSECPILRKEIK
;
A
#
# COMPACT_ATOMS: atom_id res chain seq x y z
N ILE A 1 6.20 -4.39 -17.11
CA ILE A 1 6.90 -4.40 -15.80
C ILE A 1 8.41 -4.33 -15.97
N ARG A 2 8.98 -5.06 -16.93
CA ARG A 2 10.43 -5.03 -17.15
C ARG A 2 10.96 -3.63 -17.43
N CYS A 3 10.24 -2.82 -18.22
CA CYS A 3 10.63 -1.45 -18.52
C CYS A 3 10.65 -0.59 -17.26
N ARG A 4 9.73 -0.84 -16.35
CA ARG A 4 9.62 -0.06 -15.11
C ARG A 4 10.69 -0.41 -14.11
N VAL A 5 11.07 -1.68 -14.00
CA VAL A 5 12.07 -2.14 -13.05
C VAL A 5 13.42 -1.45 -13.28
N ASN A 6 13.75 -1.18 -14.55
CA ASN A 6 15.01 -0.54 -14.90
C ASN A 6 14.92 0.99 -15.04
N ASP A 7 13.75 1.56 -14.82
CA ASP A 7 13.55 3.01 -14.91
C ASP A 7 13.84 3.65 -13.56
N PRO A 8 14.83 4.56 -13.46
CA PRO A 8 15.16 5.22 -12.19
C PRO A 8 13.98 5.93 -11.54
N PHE A 9 12.97 6.30 -12.31
CA PHE A 9 11.79 6.96 -11.79
C PHE A 9 11.06 6.12 -10.74
N TYR A 10 11.17 4.79 -10.81
CA TYR A 10 10.48 3.87 -9.91
C TYR A 10 11.37 3.34 -8.79
N MET A 11 12.53 3.93 -8.56
CA MET A 11 13.48 3.44 -7.54
C MET A 11 12.96 3.53 -6.11
N ASN A 12 12.03 4.46 -5.83
CA ASN A 12 11.45 4.62 -4.49
C ASN A 12 10.20 3.76 -4.28
N THR A 13 9.92 2.87 -5.21
CA THR A 13 8.76 1.97 -5.15
C THR A 13 9.20 0.64 -4.58
N THR A 14 8.45 0.14 -3.61
CA THR A 14 8.69 -1.17 -3.00
C THR A 14 7.45 -2.03 -3.20
N SER A 15 7.67 -3.28 -3.60
CA SER A 15 6.60 -4.28 -3.68
C SER A 15 6.94 -5.43 -2.75
N ILE A 16 5.98 -5.84 -1.92
CA ILE A 16 6.08 -7.04 -1.10
C ILE A 16 5.12 -8.06 -1.67
N LEU A 17 5.62 -9.25 -1.90
CA LEU A 17 4.85 -10.34 -2.52
C LEU A 17 4.52 -11.40 -1.48
N ALA A 18 3.29 -11.89 -1.50
CA ALA A 18 2.90 -13.10 -0.78
C ALA A 18 2.95 -14.25 -1.77
N ILE A 19 3.74 -15.28 -1.45
CA ILE A 19 3.95 -16.42 -2.34
C ILE A 19 3.51 -17.68 -1.61
N GLU A 20 2.69 -18.49 -2.29
CA GLU A 20 2.24 -19.77 -1.79
C GLU A 20 2.42 -20.82 -2.89
N ASP A 21 3.19 -21.89 -2.58
CA ASP A 21 3.50 -22.96 -3.53
C ASP A 21 4.07 -22.45 -4.86
N GLY A 22 4.95 -21.45 -4.79
CA GLY A 22 5.59 -20.87 -5.96
C GLY A 22 4.73 -19.89 -6.75
N THR A 23 3.51 -19.63 -6.30
CA THR A 23 2.58 -18.71 -6.96
C THR A 23 2.45 -17.41 -6.16
N VAL A 24 2.51 -16.28 -6.83
CA VAL A 24 2.26 -14.98 -6.19
C VAL A 24 0.75 -14.86 -5.99
N VAL A 25 0.33 -14.86 -4.73
CA VAL A 25 -1.09 -14.82 -4.36
C VAL A 25 -1.54 -13.48 -3.83
N GLY A 26 -0.60 -12.59 -3.52
CA GLY A 26 -0.91 -11.25 -3.06
C GLY A 26 0.27 -10.31 -3.23
N ARG A 27 0.00 -9.01 -3.26
CA ARG A 27 1.03 -8.00 -3.41
C ARG A 27 0.58 -6.70 -2.78
N ILE A 28 1.52 -5.99 -2.14
CA ILE A 28 1.34 -4.60 -1.73
C ILE A 28 2.47 -3.78 -2.35
N GLU A 29 2.12 -2.62 -2.88
CA GLU A 29 3.09 -1.71 -3.47
C GLU A 29 2.94 -0.34 -2.82
N TYR A 30 4.07 0.28 -2.46
CA TYR A 30 4.06 1.55 -1.77
C TYR A 30 5.30 2.36 -2.10
N HIS A 31 5.23 3.66 -1.81
CA HIS A 31 6.29 4.63 -2.10
C HIS A 31 6.60 5.44 -0.85
N PHE A 32 7.87 5.70 -0.64
CA PHE A 32 8.33 6.63 0.40
C PHE A 32 8.58 7.99 -0.21
N TYR A 33 8.11 9.03 0.46
CA TYR A 33 8.43 10.40 0.06
C TYR A 33 8.39 11.33 1.26
N GLY A 34 8.96 12.54 1.09
CA GLY A 34 8.96 13.53 2.15
C GLY A 34 7.96 14.64 1.88
N CYS A 35 7.26 15.06 2.93
CA CYS A 35 6.40 16.24 2.89
C CYS A 35 7.21 17.40 3.46
N MET A 36 7.65 18.32 2.58
CA MET A 36 8.55 19.39 2.97
C MET A 36 7.92 20.34 3.98
N GLN A 37 6.64 20.64 3.81
CA GLN A 37 5.95 21.60 4.67
C GLN A 37 5.85 21.11 6.11
N ASP A 38 5.51 19.85 6.31
CA ASP A 38 5.31 19.27 7.64
C ASP A 38 6.57 18.62 8.20
N GLY A 39 7.56 18.38 7.35
CA GLY A 39 8.72 17.58 7.71
C GLY A 39 8.40 16.11 7.89
N TYR A 40 7.25 15.65 7.45
CA TYR A 40 6.83 14.26 7.60
C TYR A 40 7.43 13.38 6.51
N ARG A 41 7.76 12.17 6.91
CA ARG A 41 8.15 11.10 6.00
C ARG A 41 6.93 10.24 5.75
N MET A 42 6.47 10.22 4.51
CA MET A 42 5.18 9.66 4.14
C MET A 42 5.33 8.38 3.34
N THR A 43 4.45 7.45 3.57
CA THR A 43 4.31 6.25 2.75
C THR A 43 2.94 6.28 2.09
N TYR A 44 2.93 6.19 0.77
CA TYR A 44 1.69 6.05 0.01
C TYR A 44 1.56 4.64 -0.51
N VAL A 45 0.47 3.97 -0.14
CA VAL A 45 0.14 2.63 -0.63
C VAL A 45 -0.73 2.81 -1.87
N ASP A 46 -0.20 2.48 -3.05
CA ASP A 46 -0.95 2.68 -4.30
C ASP A 46 -1.59 1.40 -4.81
N TRP A 47 -1.19 0.24 -4.28
CA TRP A 47 -1.76 -1.02 -4.73
C TRP A 47 -1.69 -2.06 -3.63
N VAL A 48 -2.81 -2.73 -3.39
CA VAL A 48 -2.85 -3.94 -2.55
C VAL A 48 -3.89 -4.88 -3.16
N TYR A 49 -3.49 -6.12 -3.36
CA TYR A 49 -4.36 -7.11 -4.00
C TYR A 49 -4.00 -8.51 -3.52
N VAL A 50 -5.02 -9.30 -3.28
CA VAL A 50 -4.91 -10.72 -2.97
C VAL A 50 -5.85 -11.45 -3.92
N LEU A 51 -5.38 -12.54 -4.53
CA LEU A 51 -6.19 -13.35 -5.43
C LEU A 51 -7.46 -13.82 -4.70
N PRO A 52 -8.62 -13.83 -5.40
CA PRO A 52 -9.90 -14.17 -4.74
C PRO A 52 -9.89 -15.48 -3.96
N GLU A 53 -9.23 -16.51 -4.48
CA GLU A 53 -9.18 -17.84 -3.84
C GLU A 53 -8.40 -17.84 -2.53
N TYR A 54 -7.59 -16.81 -2.30
CA TYR A 54 -6.71 -16.70 -1.13
C TYR A 54 -7.17 -15.62 -0.16
N ARG A 55 -8.33 -15.02 -0.39
CA ARG A 55 -8.88 -13.99 0.51
C ARG A 55 -9.41 -14.61 1.79
N HIS A 56 -9.55 -13.77 2.83
CA HIS A 56 -10.03 -14.15 4.16
C HIS A 56 -9.11 -15.13 4.89
N LYS A 57 -7.82 -15.14 4.53
CA LYS A 57 -6.79 -15.98 5.16
C LYS A 57 -5.72 -15.15 5.87
N GLY A 58 -5.92 -13.85 6.00
CA GLY A 58 -4.96 -12.97 6.67
C GLY A 58 -3.77 -12.54 5.83
N ILE A 59 -3.77 -12.82 4.52
CA ILE A 59 -2.64 -12.47 3.64
C ILE A 59 -2.48 -10.96 3.52
N ALA A 60 -3.58 -10.23 3.28
CA ALA A 60 -3.53 -8.78 3.17
C ALA A 60 -3.04 -8.14 4.46
N GLN A 61 -3.51 -8.60 5.60
CA GLN A 61 -3.05 -8.12 6.90
C GLN A 61 -1.56 -8.36 7.09
N GLY A 62 -1.07 -9.52 6.67
CA GLY A 62 0.36 -9.84 6.73
C GLY A 62 1.19 -8.92 5.83
N LEU A 63 0.69 -8.56 4.66
CA LEU A 63 1.35 -7.62 3.77
C LEU A 63 1.45 -6.23 4.41
N PHE A 64 0.37 -5.74 5.01
CA PHE A 64 0.38 -4.46 5.73
C PHE A 64 1.34 -4.49 6.91
N LYS A 65 1.39 -5.57 7.66
CA LYS A 65 2.33 -5.70 8.79
C LYS A 65 3.78 -5.64 8.33
N LYS A 66 4.11 -6.29 7.22
CA LYS A 66 5.46 -6.21 6.67
C LYS A 66 5.82 -4.83 6.18
N MET A 67 4.87 -4.14 5.54
CA MET A 67 5.06 -2.75 5.15
C MET A 67 5.29 -1.87 6.37
N GLU A 68 4.52 -2.07 7.44
CA GLU A 68 4.68 -1.29 8.67
C GLU A 68 6.06 -1.49 9.29
N LYS A 69 6.60 -2.71 9.24
CA LYS A 69 7.98 -2.96 9.68
C LYS A 69 8.99 -2.18 8.84
N ASP A 70 8.79 -2.14 7.53
CA ASP A 70 9.66 -1.37 6.64
C ASP A 70 9.54 0.13 6.92
N CYS A 71 8.32 0.61 7.15
CA CYS A 71 8.09 2.00 7.56
C CYS A 71 8.85 2.34 8.85
N ASN A 72 8.78 1.48 9.85
CA ASN A 72 9.48 1.68 11.11
C ASN A 72 11.00 1.68 10.92
N LYS A 73 11.51 0.77 10.10
CA LYS A 73 12.94 0.70 9.80
C LYS A 73 13.46 1.99 9.18
N HIS A 74 12.67 2.62 8.32
CA HIS A 74 13.04 3.85 7.63
C HIS A 74 12.54 5.12 8.32
N LYS A 75 11.96 4.98 9.51
CA LYS A 75 11.47 6.10 10.33
C LYS A 75 10.42 6.93 9.61
N MET A 76 9.51 6.25 8.91
CA MET A 76 8.37 6.90 8.29
C MET A 76 7.37 7.30 9.37
N ASN A 77 6.73 8.46 9.19
CA ASN A 77 5.80 8.98 10.19
C ASN A 77 4.40 8.40 10.05
N GLN A 78 3.95 8.17 8.83
CA GLN A 78 2.63 7.61 8.60
C GLN A 78 2.52 7.00 7.21
N TYR A 79 1.49 6.19 7.01
CA TYR A 79 1.10 5.77 5.68
C TYR A 79 -0.36 6.09 5.45
N TYR A 80 -0.74 6.22 4.19
CA TYR A 80 -2.12 6.40 3.78
C TYR A 80 -2.36 5.71 2.45
N LEU A 81 -3.65 5.51 2.15
CA LEU A 81 -4.06 4.97 0.87
C LEU A 81 -5.43 5.53 0.50
N ILE A 82 -5.72 5.48 -0.78
CA ILE A 82 -7.06 5.78 -1.28
C ILE A 82 -7.80 4.45 -1.33
N ARG A 83 -8.70 4.25 -0.37
CA ARG A 83 -9.37 2.96 -0.23
C ARG A 83 -10.52 2.81 -1.22
N ALA A 84 -10.70 1.57 -1.69
CA ALA A 84 -11.88 1.23 -2.48
C ALA A 84 -13.13 1.32 -1.59
N THR A 85 -14.22 1.75 -2.18
CA THR A 85 -15.50 1.92 -1.46
C THR A 85 -16.46 0.81 -1.86
N ASN A 86 -16.20 -0.40 -1.37
CA ASN A 86 -17.09 -1.53 -1.57
C ASN A 86 -17.21 -2.29 -0.24
N PRO A 87 -18.26 -3.13 -0.06
CA PRO A 87 -18.48 -3.76 1.25
C PRO A 87 -17.31 -4.61 1.75
N ASN A 88 -16.59 -5.27 0.86
CA ASN A 88 -15.45 -6.09 1.26
C ASN A 88 -14.29 -5.24 1.76
N ALA A 89 -13.96 -4.17 1.03
CA ALA A 89 -12.90 -3.25 1.42
C ALA A 89 -13.26 -2.53 2.73
N ASP A 90 -14.50 -2.09 2.87
CA ASP A 90 -14.96 -1.43 4.08
C ASP A 90 -14.82 -2.33 5.30
N ARG A 91 -15.22 -3.59 5.19
CA ARG A 91 -15.07 -4.54 6.28
C ARG A 91 -13.61 -4.76 6.64
N PHE A 92 -12.75 -4.88 5.64
CA PHE A 92 -11.32 -5.08 5.85
C PHE A 92 -10.71 -3.91 6.61
N TYR A 93 -10.92 -2.68 6.12
CA TYR A 93 -10.29 -1.50 6.71
C TYR A 93 -10.86 -1.12 8.08
N LYS A 94 -12.11 -1.43 8.35
CA LYS A 94 -12.72 -1.18 9.67
C LYS A 94 -12.10 -2.02 10.78
N HIS A 95 -11.45 -3.13 10.44
CA HIS A 95 -10.79 -3.99 11.42
C HIS A 95 -9.34 -3.57 11.71
N PHE A 96 -8.84 -2.55 11.02
CA PHE A 96 -7.50 -2.03 11.29
C PHE A 96 -7.51 -1.23 12.58
N GLU A 97 -6.48 -1.45 13.41
CA GLU A 97 -6.27 -0.68 14.63
C GLU A 97 -5.45 0.58 14.32
N ASP A 98 -5.68 1.64 15.10
CA ASP A 98 -4.90 2.88 15.03
C ASP A 98 -4.91 3.55 13.66
N VAL A 99 -6.01 3.43 12.93
CA VAL A 99 -6.18 4.10 11.65
C VAL A 99 -7.34 5.08 11.71
N GLU A 100 -7.21 6.15 10.93
CA GLU A 100 -8.27 7.12 10.72
C GLU A 100 -8.86 6.90 9.33
N LEU A 101 -10.17 6.67 9.26
CA LEU A 101 -10.89 6.54 8.00
C LEU A 101 -11.49 7.90 7.66
N SER A 102 -10.92 8.59 6.69
CA SER A 102 -11.43 9.89 6.28
C SER A 102 -11.96 9.84 4.85
N GLU A 103 -12.82 10.79 4.53
CA GLU A 103 -13.41 10.94 3.20
C GLU A 103 -12.90 12.23 2.57
N CYS A 104 -11.60 12.27 2.29
CA CYS A 104 -10.98 13.45 1.70
C CYS A 104 -11.32 13.54 0.21
N PRO A 105 -11.81 14.69 -0.26
CA PRO A 105 -12.04 14.87 -1.68
C PRO A 105 -10.74 14.82 -2.47
N ILE A 106 -10.80 14.23 -3.65
CA ILE A 106 -9.65 14.09 -4.54
C ILE A 106 -9.94 14.87 -5.81
N LEU A 107 -8.95 15.64 -6.25
CA LEU A 107 -8.98 16.26 -7.58
C LEU A 107 -8.01 15.50 -8.46
N ARG A 108 -8.45 15.09 -9.64
CA ARG A 108 -7.65 14.34 -10.59
C ARG A 108 -7.77 14.92 -11.97
N LYS A 109 -6.65 15.03 -12.67
CA LYS A 109 -6.63 15.42 -14.08
C LYS A 109 -5.56 14.59 -14.78
N GLU A 110 -5.93 13.95 -15.89
CA GLU A 110 -4.96 13.30 -16.76
C GLU A 110 -4.17 14.36 -17.53
N ILE A 111 -2.86 14.18 -17.57
CA ILE A 111 -1.99 15.06 -18.34
C ILE A 111 -1.75 14.39 -19.69
N LYS A 112 -2.09 15.12 -20.75
CA LYS A 112 -1.99 14.61 -22.11
C LYS A 112 -0.96 15.39 -22.91
#